data_42da5d8bae5114dc5ceb10b347c9fce7
#
_entry.id   42da5d8bae5114dc5ceb10b347c9fce7
#
_cell.length_a   1.000
_cell.length_b   1.000
_cell.length_c   1.000
_cell.angle_alpha   90.00
_cell.angle_beta   90.00
_cell.angle_gamma   90.00
#
_symmetry.space_group_name_H-M   'P 1'
#
loop_
_entity.id
_entity.type
_entity.pdbx_description
1 polymer ?
#
loop_
_entity_poly.entity_id
_entity_poly.type
_entity_poly.pdbx_seq_one_letter_code
_entity_poly.pdbx_strand_id
1 'polypeptide(L)'
;MTNLNKILLMGLCLPMFLASCDSKDKDFPDFETQTVYFAKQYPVRTVELGNDDYVDLTNDNAHKVYISATMGGAYDNPRDITVDIAVDNSLCNGLKFKDNGSDVTPMPSNYYTLASNSIRIPKGEITASVEVQLTDAFFNDPLSLTKHYVIPVKMSNATGVDSIISAKNFTLYAVKYINAYHAVYVRQKENDADKDEEFKITTIDIDKAMISYPLKDGSGNSYPCDLTLDFASGKITTNTEGYSVDGTVSFVSQDPTQMLGSKHPDTVYLKFTATNSTLGINETKNVALNVKYRGVVPETFEVTEE
;
A
#
# COMPACT_ATOMS: atom_id res chain seq x y z
N MET A 1 37.25 66.93 -6.70
CA MET A 1 36.45 66.17 -5.74
C MET A 1 37.37 65.18 -5.08
N THR A 2 37.77 65.51 -3.89
CA THR A 2 38.87 64.87 -3.20
C THR A 2 38.46 63.51 -2.59
N ASN A 3 39.40 62.55 -2.49
CA ASN A 3 39.24 61.20 -1.95
C ASN A 3 38.58 61.12 -0.55
N LEU A 4 38.53 62.29 0.15
CA LEU A 4 37.88 62.40 1.47
C LEU A 4 36.37 62.24 1.43
N ASN A 5 35.67 62.67 0.38
CA ASN A 5 34.21 62.51 0.25
C ASN A 5 33.77 61.11 -0.13
N LYS A 6 34.68 60.35 -0.74
CA LYS A 6 34.42 58.92 -1.02
C LYS A 6 34.53 58.05 0.23
N ILE A 7 35.42 58.34 1.14
CA ILE A 7 35.61 57.65 2.40
C ILE A 7 34.44 57.97 3.36
N LEU A 8 33.94 59.21 3.35
CA LEU A 8 32.79 59.59 4.20
C LEU A 8 31.48 58.95 3.75
N LEU A 9 31.31 58.75 2.42
CA LEU A 9 30.11 58.07 1.89
C LEU A 9 30.13 56.54 2.13
N MET A 10 31.33 55.93 2.20
CA MET A 10 31.51 54.50 2.46
C MET A 10 31.37 54.16 3.94
N GLY A 11 31.65 55.11 4.86
CA GLY A 11 31.51 54.97 6.31
C GLY A 11 30.05 55.07 6.80
N LEU A 12 29.13 55.68 6.01
CA LEU A 12 27.73 55.86 6.40
C LEU A 12 26.81 54.70 6.01
N CYS A 13 27.26 53.79 5.12
CA CYS A 13 26.50 52.62 4.71
C CYS A 13 26.78 51.34 5.53
N LEU A 14 27.77 51.33 6.43
CA LEU A 14 28.19 50.16 7.16
C LEU A 14 27.34 49.82 8.42
N PRO A 15 26.63 50.75 9.09
CA PRO A 15 25.80 50.37 10.24
C PRO A 15 24.39 49.87 9.92
N MET A 16 23.95 49.86 8.63
CA MET A 16 22.59 49.41 8.30
C MET A 16 22.43 47.88 8.11
N PHE A 17 23.53 47.11 8.16
CA PHE A 17 23.47 45.66 8.00
C PHE A 17 23.47 44.88 9.32
N LEU A 18 23.45 45.52 10.48
CA LEU A 18 23.39 44.89 11.80
C LEU A 18 21.99 44.93 12.44
N ALA A 19 20.95 45.37 11.72
CA ALA A 19 19.60 45.01 12.11
C ALA A 19 19.36 43.55 11.73
N SER A 20 20.07 42.64 12.38
CA SER A 20 19.72 41.24 12.45
C SER A 20 18.27 41.15 12.95
N CYS A 21 17.41 40.54 12.17
CA CYS A 21 16.12 40.14 12.65
C CYS A 21 16.31 39.40 13.99
N ASP A 22 15.89 40.06 15.05
CA ASP A 22 15.67 39.40 16.34
C ASP A 22 14.47 38.46 16.13
N SER A 23 14.72 37.30 15.52
CA SER A 23 13.78 36.21 15.51
C SER A 23 13.75 35.69 16.94
N LYS A 24 12.99 36.37 17.79
CA LYS A 24 12.58 35.79 19.06
C LYS A 24 11.90 34.48 18.65
N ASP A 25 12.56 33.37 18.94
CA ASP A 25 11.90 32.06 18.93
C ASP A 25 10.62 32.25 19.74
N LYS A 26 9.50 32.22 19.06
CA LYS A 26 8.20 32.21 19.73
C LYS A 26 8.09 30.84 20.38
N ASP A 27 8.49 30.79 21.63
CA ASP A 27 8.28 29.65 22.49
C ASP A 27 6.77 29.55 22.71
N PHE A 28 6.12 28.59 22.05
CA PHE A 28 4.72 28.30 22.29
C PHE A 28 4.68 27.34 23.49
N PRO A 29 3.94 27.70 24.56
CA PRO A 29 3.82 26.82 25.71
C PRO A 29 3.25 25.47 25.26
N ASP A 30 3.81 24.41 25.81
CA ASP A 30 3.29 23.05 25.60
C ASP A 30 1.89 22.90 26.19
N PHE A 31 1.12 21.95 25.67
CA PHE A 31 -0.19 21.65 26.23
C PHE A 31 -0.03 20.91 27.57
N GLU A 32 -0.84 21.30 28.55
CA GLU A 32 -0.84 20.66 29.88
C GLU A 32 -1.53 19.29 29.86
N THR A 33 -2.37 19.01 28.84
CA THR A 33 -3.19 17.82 28.74
C THR A 33 -2.62 16.84 27.72
N GLN A 34 -2.39 15.61 28.16
CA GLN A 34 -1.99 14.49 27.31
C GLN A 34 -3.18 13.60 26.97
N THR A 35 -3.32 13.23 25.72
CA THR A 35 -4.39 12.38 25.24
C THR A 35 -3.83 11.20 24.44
N VAL A 36 -4.65 10.15 24.26
CA VAL A 36 -4.34 9.03 23.38
C VAL A 36 -5.53 8.78 22.43
N TYR A 37 -5.21 8.35 21.22
CA TYR A 37 -6.22 8.14 20.18
C TYR A 37 -5.68 7.27 19.03
N PHE A 38 -6.57 6.80 18.15
CA PHE A 38 -6.18 6.28 16.84
C PHE A 38 -6.08 7.44 15.86
N ALA A 39 -4.93 7.57 15.17
CA ALA A 39 -4.70 8.66 14.22
C ALA A 39 -5.63 8.58 12.99
N LYS A 40 -5.98 7.35 12.57
CA LYS A 40 -6.87 7.08 11.43
C LYS A 40 -8.01 6.17 11.89
N GLN A 41 -9.27 6.57 11.61
CA GLN A 41 -10.46 5.79 11.93
C GLN A 41 -10.79 4.77 10.84
N TYR A 42 -10.45 5.05 9.58
CA TYR A 42 -10.83 4.26 8.41
C TYR A 42 -9.64 3.98 7.49
N PRO A 43 -8.53 3.41 7.99
CA PRO A 43 -7.37 3.09 7.16
C PRO A 43 -7.62 1.82 6.35
N VAL A 44 -6.99 1.74 5.17
CA VAL A 44 -6.88 0.50 4.39
C VAL A 44 -5.42 0.08 4.35
N ARG A 45 -5.13 -1.13 4.80
CA ARG A 45 -3.81 -1.76 4.71
C ARG A 45 -3.82 -2.78 3.56
N THR A 46 -2.98 -2.57 2.58
CA THR A 46 -2.68 -3.58 1.56
C THR A 46 -1.46 -4.36 2.01
N VAL A 47 -1.61 -5.65 2.25
CA VAL A 47 -0.49 -6.59 2.48
C VAL A 47 0.12 -6.94 1.13
N GLU A 48 1.42 -6.72 0.98
CA GLU A 48 2.16 -6.94 -0.26
C GLU A 48 3.04 -8.17 -0.13
N LEU A 49 2.63 -9.29 -0.74
CA LEU A 49 3.45 -10.49 -0.75
C LEU A 49 4.51 -10.44 -1.86
N GLY A 50 5.68 -11.01 -1.61
CA GLY A 50 6.79 -11.04 -2.56
C GLY A 50 7.89 -10.05 -2.24
N ASN A 51 8.51 -9.47 -3.26
CA ASN A 51 9.62 -8.54 -3.12
C ASN A 51 9.27 -7.15 -3.66
N ASP A 52 9.91 -6.14 -3.09
CA ASP A 52 9.95 -4.77 -3.62
C ASP A 52 11.34 -4.19 -3.38
N ASP A 53 11.86 -3.45 -4.36
CA ASP A 53 13.20 -2.86 -4.29
C ASP A 53 13.29 -1.65 -3.36
N TYR A 54 12.16 -1.08 -2.98
CA TYR A 54 12.05 0.21 -2.28
C TYR A 54 11.34 0.09 -0.93
N VAL A 55 10.61 -1.00 -0.70
CA VAL A 55 9.80 -1.23 0.50
C VAL A 55 10.23 -2.54 1.17
N ASP A 56 10.47 -2.48 2.47
CA ASP A 56 10.70 -3.70 3.27
C ASP A 56 9.38 -4.44 3.50
N LEU A 57 9.24 -5.59 2.84
CA LEU A 57 8.06 -6.45 2.91
C LEU A 57 8.22 -7.62 3.91
N THR A 58 9.21 -7.57 4.80
CA THR A 58 9.47 -8.64 5.78
C THR A 58 8.22 -8.96 6.62
N ASN A 59 7.54 -7.92 7.12
CA ASN A 59 6.33 -8.11 7.92
C ASN A 59 5.16 -8.63 7.07
N ASP A 60 5.00 -8.12 5.85
CA ASP A 60 3.94 -8.53 4.94
C ASP A 60 4.08 -10.01 4.53
N ASN A 61 5.31 -10.43 4.21
CA ASN A 61 5.63 -11.83 3.94
C ASN A 61 5.50 -12.74 5.18
N ALA A 62 5.65 -12.17 6.38
CA ALA A 62 5.34 -12.86 7.64
C ALA A 62 3.84 -12.80 7.98
N HIS A 63 2.98 -12.26 7.10
CA HIS A 63 1.54 -12.08 7.27
C HIS A 63 1.18 -11.21 8.49
N LYS A 64 1.99 -10.17 8.77
CA LYS A 64 1.84 -9.30 9.94
C LYS A 64 1.44 -7.89 9.52
N VAL A 65 0.44 -7.35 10.21
CA VAL A 65 0.07 -5.93 10.13
C VAL A 65 0.01 -5.32 11.53
N TYR A 66 -0.06 -3.99 11.62
CA TYR A 66 0.07 -3.28 12.89
C TYR A 66 -1.02 -2.23 13.04
N ILE A 67 -1.71 -2.24 14.18
CA ILE A 67 -2.69 -1.22 14.55
C ILE A 67 -2.05 -0.31 15.58
N SER A 68 -1.91 0.98 15.25
CA SER A 68 -1.14 1.95 16.02
C SER A 68 -2.03 2.92 16.78
N ALA A 69 -1.72 3.12 18.07
CA ALA A 69 -2.20 4.23 18.87
C ALA A 69 -1.16 5.33 18.95
N THR A 70 -1.58 6.57 19.08
CA THR A 70 -0.69 7.73 19.21
C THR A 70 -1.09 8.60 20.39
N MET A 71 -0.09 9.20 21.03
CA MET A 71 -0.25 10.26 22.01
C MET A 71 -0.39 11.62 21.30
N GLY A 72 -1.08 12.55 21.92
CA GLY A 72 -1.17 13.94 21.51
C GLY A 72 -1.38 14.88 22.68
N GLY A 73 -1.32 16.17 22.41
CA GLY A 73 -1.44 17.22 23.39
C GLY A 73 -0.09 17.81 23.78
N ALA A 74 0.78 17.07 24.46
CA ALA A 74 2.11 17.53 24.82
C ALA A 74 3.16 17.15 23.75
N TYR A 75 4.29 17.88 23.73
CA TYR A 75 5.41 17.61 22.83
C TYR A 75 6.15 16.32 23.23
N ASP A 76 6.29 16.10 24.52
CA ASP A 76 7.05 14.98 25.08
C ASP A 76 6.13 13.99 25.81
N ASN A 77 6.49 12.71 25.76
CA ASN A 77 5.89 11.67 26.57
C ASN A 77 6.78 11.38 27.81
N PRO A 78 6.46 11.93 28.99
CA PRO A 78 7.31 11.78 30.17
C PRO A 78 7.17 10.44 30.90
N ARG A 79 6.21 9.58 30.51
CA ARG A 79 5.86 8.34 31.20
C ARG A 79 5.35 7.28 30.25
N ASP A 80 5.35 6.02 30.68
CA ASP A 80 4.70 4.94 29.93
C ASP A 80 3.19 5.14 29.90
N ILE A 81 2.60 4.98 28.72
CA ILE A 81 1.15 4.99 28.50
C ILE A 81 0.71 3.58 28.15
N THR A 82 -0.32 3.05 28.80
CA THR A 82 -0.95 1.78 28.44
C THR A 82 -2.40 2.02 28.09
N VAL A 83 -2.83 1.50 26.93
CA VAL A 83 -4.18 1.64 26.41
C VAL A 83 -4.78 0.26 26.25
N ASP A 84 -5.89 0.00 26.92
CA ASP A 84 -6.66 -1.22 26.75
C ASP A 84 -7.50 -1.14 25.48
N ILE A 85 -7.40 -2.18 24.64
CA ILE A 85 -8.11 -2.30 23.37
C ILE A 85 -8.94 -3.58 23.31
N ALA A 86 -10.03 -3.54 22.57
CA ALA A 86 -10.85 -4.71 22.28
C ALA A 86 -11.41 -4.64 20.87
N VAL A 87 -11.67 -5.81 20.28
CA VAL A 87 -12.46 -5.93 19.05
C VAL A 87 -13.93 -5.71 19.40
N ASP A 88 -14.57 -4.75 18.75
CA ASP A 88 -15.98 -4.39 18.92
C ASP A 88 -16.71 -4.41 17.58
N ASN A 89 -17.29 -5.55 17.22
CA ASN A 89 -17.98 -5.75 15.96
C ASN A 89 -19.21 -4.83 15.80
N SER A 90 -19.75 -4.31 16.89
CA SER A 90 -20.89 -3.39 16.83
C SER A 90 -20.58 -2.07 16.13
N LEU A 91 -19.30 -1.71 16.04
CA LEU A 91 -18.84 -0.52 15.31
C LEU A 91 -19.11 -0.60 13.79
N CYS A 92 -19.40 -1.78 13.26
CA CYS A 92 -19.71 -1.98 11.84
C CYS A 92 -21.21 -1.94 11.54
N ASN A 93 -22.07 -1.97 12.57
CA ASN A 93 -23.52 -2.08 12.39
C ASN A 93 -24.09 -0.90 11.59
N GLY A 94 -24.81 -1.19 10.50
CA GLY A 94 -25.46 -0.18 9.65
C GLY A 94 -24.49 0.68 8.83
N LEU A 95 -23.19 0.32 8.80
CA LEU A 95 -22.21 1.04 7.99
C LEU A 95 -22.04 0.41 6.61
N LYS A 96 -21.96 1.26 5.61
CA LYS A 96 -21.63 0.88 4.22
C LYS A 96 -20.41 1.63 3.72
N PHE A 97 -19.60 0.99 2.88
CA PHE A 97 -18.55 1.69 2.16
C PHE A 97 -19.19 2.70 1.19
N LYS A 98 -18.80 3.96 1.28
CA LYS A 98 -19.39 5.06 0.49
C LYS A 98 -19.18 4.91 -1.01
N ASP A 99 -18.07 4.32 -1.42
CA ASP A 99 -17.68 4.21 -2.83
C ASP A 99 -18.45 3.14 -3.61
N ASN A 100 -18.91 2.07 -2.95
CA ASN A 100 -19.58 0.96 -3.62
C ASN A 100 -20.90 0.50 -2.97
N GLY A 101 -21.24 1.07 -1.80
CA GLY A 101 -22.48 0.76 -1.07
C GLY A 101 -22.52 -0.62 -0.42
N SER A 102 -21.42 -1.39 -0.44
CA SER A 102 -21.37 -2.67 0.24
C SER A 102 -21.23 -2.50 1.75
N ASP A 103 -21.70 -3.50 2.51
CA ASP A 103 -21.64 -3.48 3.97
C ASP A 103 -20.19 -3.52 4.47
N VAL A 104 -19.90 -2.76 5.53
CA VAL A 104 -18.64 -2.85 6.27
C VAL A 104 -18.70 -4.09 7.15
N THR A 105 -17.95 -5.13 6.76
CA THR A 105 -18.03 -6.45 7.41
C THR A 105 -16.88 -6.64 8.40
N PRO A 106 -17.16 -6.95 9.68
CA PRO A 106 -16.13 -7.35 10.62
C PRO A 106 -15.34 -8.57 10.10
N MET A 107 -14.01 -8.52 10.20
CA MET A 107 -13.16 -9.65 9.81
C MET A 107 -13.47 -10.88 10.69
N PRO A 108 -13.67 -12.07 10.10
CA PRO A 108 -13.87 -13.30 10.87
C PRO A 108 -12.74 -13.55 11.86
N SER A 109 -13.06 -13.97 13.07
CA SER A 109 -12.09 -14.13 14.15
C SER A 109 -11.03 -15.20 13.92
N ASN A 110 -11.27 -16.11 12.98
CA ASN A 110 -10.29 -17.13 12.54
C ASN A 110 -9.33 -16.62 11.44
N TYR A 111 -9.49 -15.38 10.95
CA TYR A 111 -8.63 -14.80 9.93
C TYR A 111 -7.43 -14.06 10.52
N TYR A 112 -7.46 -13.75 11.81
CA TYR A 112 -6.37 -13.01 12.47
C TYR A 112 -6.26 -13.31 13.95
N THR A 113 -5.14 -12.91 14.54
CA THR A 113 -4.90 -12.92 15.98
C THR A 113 -4.23 -11.61 16.39
N LEU A 114 -4.76 -10.93 17.41
CA LEU A 114 -4.09 -9.80 18.06
C LEU A 114 -3.04 -10.34 19.03
N ALA A 115 -1.82 -9.82 18.99
CA ALA A 115 -0.75 -10.22 19.90
C ALA A 115 -1.01 -9.79 21.36
N SER A 116 -1.85 -8.77 21.57
CA SER A 116 -2.19 -8.24 22.89
C SER A 116 -3.57 -7.57 22.86
N ASN A 117 -4.22 -7.48 24.00
CA ASN A 117 -5.41 -6.65 24.24
C ASN A 117 -5.06 -5.24 24.79
N SER A 118 -3.79 -4.85 24.74
CA SER A 118 -3.32 -3.52 25.11
C SER A 118 -2.18 -3.04 24.20
N ILE A 119 -2.07 -1.71 24.05
CA ILE A 119 -0.97 -1.04 23.40
C ILE A 119 -0.21 -0.24 24.46
N ARG A 120 1.12 -0.46 24.56
CA ARG A 120 1.98 0.30 25.46
C ARG A 120 2.85 1.25 24.66
N ILE A 121 2.68 2.55 24.87
CA ILE A 121 3.55 3.61 24.31
C ILE A 121 4.62 3.90 25.38
N PRO A 122 5.90 3.55 25.14
CA PRO A 122 6.98 3.78 26.10
C PRO A 122 7.22 5.28 26.35
N LYS A 123 7.75 5.60 27.51
CA LYS A 123 8.29 6.94 27.80
C LYS A 123 9.24 7.40 26.68
N GLY A 124 9.06 8.61 26.19
CA GLY A 124 9.83 9.19 25.10
C GLY A 124 9.32 8.88 23.70
N GLU A 125 8.39 7.90 23.56
CA GLU A 125 7.76 7.58 22.29
C GLU A 125 6.37 8.23 22.23
N ILE A 126 5.93 8.59 21.03
CA ILE A 126 4.60 9.19 20.79
C ILE A 126 3.61 8.23 20.18
N THR A 127 4.07 7.06 19.72
CA THR A 127 3.23 6.04 19.09
C THR A 127 3.72 4.65 19.46
N ALA A 128 2.79 3.70 19.50
CA ALA A 128 3.10 2.27 19.56
C ALA A 128 1.99 1.48 18.88
N SER A 129 2.24 0.20 18.62
CA SER A 129 1.34 -0.63 17.84
C SER A 129 1.12 -1.99 18.51
N VAL A 130 -0.03 -2.58 18.24
CA VAL A 130 -0.28 -4.01 18.46
C VAL A 130 -0.09 -4.75 17.13
N GLU A 131 0.61 -5.87 17.17
CA GLU A 131 0.76 -6.78 16.03
C GLU A 131 -0.53 -7.55 15.82
N VAL A 132 -0.90 -7.70 14.55
CA VAL A 132 -1.98 -8.55 14.07
C VAL A 132 -1.37 -9.60 13.15
N GLN A 133 -1.44 -10.86 13.53
CA GLN A 133 -1.05 -11.99 12.68
C GLN A 133 -2.24 -12.42 11.85
N LEU A 134 -2.14 -12.34 10.53
CA LEU A 134 -3.13 -12.86 9.59
C LEU A 134 -2.90 -14.36 9.37
N THR A 135 -3.97 -15.11 9.13
CA THR A 135 -3.93 -16.56 8.91
C THR A 135 -4.10 -16.91 7.44
N ASP A 136 -3.79 -18.14 7.06
CA ASP A 136 -4.03 -18.64 5.70
C ASP A 136 -5.51 -18.57 5.29
N ALA A 137 -6.44 -18.63 6.25
CA ALA A 137 -7.86 -18.51 5.98
C ALA A 137 -8.21 -17.12 5.39
N PHE A 138 -7.50 -16.04 5.81
CA PHE A 138 -7.65 -14.73 5.23
C PHE A 138 -7.17 -14.69 3.77
N PHE A 139 -6.00 -15.26 3.48
CA PHE A 139 -5.42 -15.24 2.13
C PHE A 139 -6.14 -16.16 1.14
N ASN A 140 -6.86 -17.17 1.63
CA ASN A 140 -7.65 -18.09 0.79
C ASN A 140 -9.08 -17.58 0.51
N ASP A 141 -9.49 -16.45 1.08
CA ASP A 141 -10.81 -15.85 0.82
C ASP A 141 -10.71 -14.81 -0.30
N PRO A 142 -11.42 -14.98 -1.44
CA PRO A 142 -11.44 -14.00 -2.52
C PRO A 142 -11.90 -12.59 -2.11
N LEU A 143 -12.70 -12.46 -1.05
CA LEU A 143 -13.14 -11.17 -0.52
C LEU A 143 -11.99 -10.38 0.12
N SER A 144 -10.91 -11.06 0.52
CA SER A 144 -9.70 -10.42 1.07
C SER A 144 -8.84 -9.70 0.01
N LEU A 145 -9.16 -9.85 -1.28
CA LEU A 145 -8.54 -9.08 -2.36
C LEU A 145 -9.01 -7.61 -2.40
N THR A 146 -10.07 -7.30 -1.69
CA THR A 146 -10.66 -5.96 -1.59
C THR A 146 -10.73 -5.52 -0.13
N LYS A 147 -11.11 -4.26 0.12
CA LYS A 147 -11.32 -3.73 1.49
C LYS A 147 -12.64 -4.21 2.13
N HIS A 148 -13.04 -5.46 1.87
CA HIS A 148 -14.31 -6.02 2.36
C HIS A 148 -14.34 -6.19 3.87
N TYR A 149 -13.24 -6.69 4.44
CA TYR A 149 -13.13 -6.97 5.88
C TYR A 149 -12.43 -5.85 6.62
N VAL A 150 -12.94 -5.51 7.81
CA VAL A 150 -12.30 -4.58 8.75
C VAL A 150 -12.08 -5.26 10.10
N ILE A 151 -11.01 -4.89 10.80
CA ILE A 151 -10.79 -5.24 12.20
C ILE A 151 -11.26 -4.03 13.03
N PRO A 152 -12.44 -4.10 13.67
CA PRO A 152 -13.02 -2.99 14.42
C PRO A 152 -12.42 -2.97 15.82
N VAL A 153 -11.46 -2.08 16.09
CA VAL A 153 -10.79 -1.98 17.40
C VAL A 153 -11.22 -0.71 18.11
N LYS A 154 -11.53 -0.84 19.42
CA LYS A 154 -11.93 0.25 20.29
C LYS A 154 -11.03 0.34 21.51
N MET A 155 -10.65 1.56 21.90
CA MET A 155 -10.01 1.86 23.18
C MET A 155 -11.08 1.94 24.28
N SER A 156 -10.82 1.30 25.43
CA SER A 156 -11.76 1.29 26.55
C SER A 156 -11.23 2.01 27.79
N ASN A 157 -9.91 1.94 28.01
CA ASN A 157 -9.25 2.54 29.17
C ASN A 157 -7.82 2.94 28.79
N ALA A 158 -7.27 3.94 29.49
CA ALA A 158 -5.87 4.31 29.34
C ALA A 158 -5.29 4.75 30.67
N THR A 159 -4.01 4.42 30.90
CA THR A 159 -3.23 4.86 32.07
C THR A 159 -1.98 5.58 31.57
N GLY A 160 -1.45 6.51 32.40
CA GLY A 160 -0.30 7.32 32.01
C GLY A 160 -0.64 8.52 31.12
N VAL A 161 -1.91 8.77 30.85
CA VAL A 161 -2.42 9.92 30.11
C VAL A 161 -3.69 10.46 30.78
N ASP A 162 -4.11 11.68 30.44
CA ASP A 162 -5.26 12.32 31.05
C ASP A 162 -6.59 11.80 30.48
N SER A 163 -6.63 11.51 29.17
CA SER A 163 -7.84 11.00 28.55
C SER A 163 -7.63 10.30 27.20
N ILE A 164 -8.66 9.57 26.76
CA ILE A 164 -8.84 9.08 25.41
C ILE A 164 -9.71 10.07 24.65
N ILE A 165 -9.31 10.47 23.42
CA ILE A 165 -10.15 11.32 22.58
C ILE A 165 -11.37 10.52 22.12
N SER A 166 -12.57 10.86 22.60
CA SER A 166 -13.79 10.09 22.37
C SER A 166 -14.15 9.93 20.89
N ALA A 167 -13.96 10.97 20.08
CA ALA A 167 -14.20 10.92 18.64
C ALA A 167 -13.17 10.07 17.85
N LYS A 168 -12.07 9.67 18.49
CA LYS A 168 -10.97 8.92 17.88
C LYS A 168 -10.57 7.69 18.71
N ASN A 169 -11.47 7.18 19.52
CA ASN A 169 -11.23 6.01 20.38
C ASN A 169 -11.43 4.68 19.67
N PHE A 170 -11.68 4.70 18.35
CA PHE A 170 -11.88 3.51 17.54
C PHE A 170 -11.14 3.60 16.20
N THR A 171 -10.92 2.44 15.59
CA THR A 171 -10.49 2.30 14.20
C THR A 171 -11.19 1.12 13.55
N LEU A 172 -11.67 1.30 12.32
CA LEU A 172 -12.11 0.21 11.44
C LEU A 172 -10.96 -0.05 10.48
N TYR A 173 -10.09 -0.97 10.86
CA TYR A 173 -8.84 -1.25 10.13
C TYR A 173 -9.11 -2.25 9.01
N ALA A 174 -9.33 -1.74 7.79
CA ALA A 174 -9.53 -2.59 6.63
C ALA A 174 -8.21 -3.23 6.18
N VAL A 175 -8.26 -4.52 5.81
CA VAL A 175 -7.10 -5.25 5.31
C VAL A 175 -7.45 -5.92 3.98
N LYS A 176 -6.58 -5.78 2.99
CA LYS A 176 -6.60 -6.50 1.73
C LYS A 176 -5.18 -6.96 1.39
N TYR A 177 -5.02 -7.84 0.40
CA TYR A 177 -3.69 -8.26 -0.02
C TYR A 177 -3.52 -8.24 -1.53
N ILE A 178 -2.27 -8.20 -1.96
CA ILE A 178 -1.82 -8.51 -3.31
C ILE A 178 -0.73 -9.59 -3.23
N ASN A 179 -0.74 -10.50 -4.22
CA ASN A 179 0.26 -11.56 -4.30
C ASN A 179 1.60 -11.08 -4.88
N ALA A 180 2.59 -11.95 -4.93
CA ALA A 180 3.94 -11.64 -5.40
C ALA A 180 4.00 -11.21 -6.88
N TYR A 181 2.97 -11.51 -7.65
CA TYR A 181 2.91 -11.27 -9.09
C TYR A 181 2.19 -9.97 -9.47
N HIS A 182 1.56 -9.30 -8.51
CA HIS A 182 0.83 -8.04 -8.74
C HIS A 182 1.80 -6.89 -8.93
N ALA A 183 1.85 -6.33 -10.14
CA ALA A 183 2.69 -5.16 -10.45
C ALA A 183 2.30 -4.54 -11.80
N VAL A 184 2.87 -3.38 -12.08
CA VAL A 184 3.03 -2.86 -13.43
C VAL A 184 4.36 -3.40 -13.96
N TYR A 185 4.29 -4.04 -15.10
CA TYR A 185 5.41 -4.66 -15.79
C TYR A 185 5.74 -3.89 -17.06
N VAL A 186 6.98 -4.01 -17.51
CA VAL A 186 7.42 -3.47 -18.78
C VAL A 186 8.03 -4.60 -19.62
N ARG A 187 7.64 -4.66 -20.91
CA ARG A 187 8.33 -5.42 -21.92
C ARG A 187 9.32 -4.50 -22.62
N GLN A 188 10.60 -4.72 -22.39
CA GLN A 188 11.66 -3.98 -23.10
C GLN A 188 11.71 -4.41 -24.57
N LYS A 189 11.79 -3.44 -25.46
CA LYS A 189 11.99 -3.69 -26.88
C LYS A 189 13.48 -3.63 -27.22
N GLU A 190 13.89 -4.41 -28.19
CA GLU A 190 15.32 -4.55 -28.61
C GLU A 190 15.90 -3.27 -29.21
N ASN A 191 15.07 -2.29 -29.62
CA ASN A 191 15.52 -1.04 -30.25
C ASN A 191 15.07 0.18 -29.43
N ASP A 192 16.00 1.11 -29.15
CA ASP A 192 15.78 2.38 -28.45
C ASP A 192 14.70 3.30 -29.07
N ALA A 193 14.36 3.10 -30.36
CA ALA A 193 13.33 3.88 -31.07
C ALA A 193 11.90 3.46 -30.70
N ASP A 194 11.72 2.27 -30.17
CA ASP A 194 10.44 1.72 -29.76
C ASP A 194 10.21 1.97 -28.26
N LYS A 195 9.05 2.52 -27.91
CA LYS A 195 8.69 2.70 -26.50
C LYS A 195 8.47 1.35 -25.83
N ASP A 196 8.93 1.23 -24.59
CA ASP A 196 8.58 0.11 -23.72
C ASP A 196 7.06 -0.01 -23.62
N GLU A 197 6.58 -1.23 -23.62
CA GLU A 197 5.15 -1.53 -23.51
C GLU A 197 4.83 -1.97 -22.08
N GLU A 198 3.89 -1.26 -21.45
CA GLU A 198 3.48 -1.53 -20.07
C GLU A 198 2.30 -2.50 -20.02
N PHE A 199 2.35 -3.39 -19.04
CA PHE A 199 1.31 -4.36 -18.72
C PHE A 199 1.00 -4.30 -17.23
N LYS A 200 -0.27 -4.39 -16.87
CA LYS A 200 -0.68 -4.54 -15.48
C LYS A 200 -1.09 -5.98 -15.22
N ILE A 201 -0.41 -6.62 -14.26
CA ILE A 201 -0.80 -7.93 -13.72
C ILE A 201 -1.47 -7.69 -12.37
N THR A 202 -2.67 -8.24 -12.17
CA THR A 202 -3.50 -8.04 -10.97
C THR A 202 -3.77 -9.37 -10.28
N THR A 203 -3.71 -9.37 -8.95
CA THR A 203 -4.05 -10.53 -8.10
C THR A 203 -5.51 -10.95 -8.29
N ILE A 204 -5.76 -12.24 -8.45
CA ILE A 204 -7.11 -12.85 -8.42
C ILE A 204 -7.19 -14.00 -7.40
N ASP A 205 -6.07 -14.47 -6.88
CA ASP A 205 -5.94 -15.52 -5.87
C ASP A 205 -4.50 -15.46 -5.31
N ILE A 206 -4.19 -16.21 -4.26
CA ILE A 206 -2.85 -16.23 -3.67
C ILE A 206 -1.77 -16.62 -4.70
N ASP A 207 -2.05 -17.60 -5.55
CA ASP A 207 -1.13 -18.10 -6.58
C ASP A 207 -1.56 -17.77 -8.01
N LYS A 208 -2.59 -16.91 -8.18
CA LYS A 208 -3.11 -16.56 -9.50
C LYS A 208 -3.19 -15.05 -9.70
N ALA A 209 -2.91 -14.67 -10.94
CA ALA A 209 -3.06 -13.30 -11.37
C ALA A 209 -3.69 -13.23 -12.77
N MET A 210 -4.13 -12.05 -13.15
CA MET A 210 -4.74 -11.79 -14.45
C MET A 210 -3.98 -10.66 -15.16
N ILE A 211 -3.85 -10.83 -16.49
CA ILE A 211 -3.33 -9.80 -17.40
C ILE A 211 -4.27 -9.69 -18.59
N SER A 212 -4.63 -8.48 -19.00
CA SER A 212 -5.29 -8.23 -20.28
C SER A 212 -4.24 -8.06 -21.35
N TYR A 213 -4.10 -9.07 -22.23
CA TYR A 213 -3.05 -9.10 -23.25
C TYR A 213 -3.59 -8.74 -24.63
N PRO A 214 -2.96 -7.77 -25.35
CA PRO A 214 -3.41 -7.39 -26.68
C PRO A 214 -2.97 -8.42 -27.73
N LEU A 215 -3.93 -9.04 -28.41
CA LEU A 215 -3.72 -9.96 -29.51
C LEU A 215 -4.15 -9.31 -30.83
N LYS A 216 -3.52 -9.68 -31.95
CA LYS A 216 -3.77 -9.05 -33.25
C LYS A 216 -4.36 -10.04 -34.24
N ASP A 217 -5.30 -9.55 -35.04
CA ASP A 217 -5.78 -10.26 -36.24
C ASP A 217 -4.77 -10.17 -37.40
N GLY A 218 -5.05 -10.87 -38.50
CA GLY A 218 -4.21 -10.84 -39.69
C GLY A 218 -4.10 -9.46 -40.37
N SER A 219 -4.95 -8.49 -40.00
CA SER A 219 -4.92 -7.11 -40.48
C SER A 219 -4.19 -6.16 -39.52
N GLY A 220 -3.76 -6.64 -38.36
CA GLY A 220 -3.03 -5.86 -37.34
C GLY A 220 -3.94 -5.13 -36.34
N ASN A 221 -5.25 -5.35 -36.37
CA ASN A 221 -6.15 -4.81 -35.36
C ASN A 221 -5.94 -5.55 -34.03
N SER A 222 -5.94 -4.80 -32.93
CA SER A 222 -5.67 -5.32 -31.59
C SER A 222 -6.95 -5.58 -30.80
N TYR A 223 -7.03 -6.74 -30.17
CA TYR A 223 -8.16 -7.19 -29.36
C TYR A 223 -7.64 -7.67 -28.00
N PRO A 224 -8.23 -7.22 -26.88
CA PRO A 224 -7.83 -7.67 -25.56
C PRO A 224 -8.27 -9.12 -25.32
N CYS A 225 -7.42 -9.89 -24.68
CA CYS A 225 -7.72 -11.21 -24.16
C CYS A 225 -7.26 -11.29 -22.71
N ASP A 226 -8.18 -11.54 -21.78
CA ASP A 226 -7.85 -11.68 -20.37
C ASP A 226 -7.29 -13.07 -20.11
N LEU A 227 -6.02 -13.12 -19.73
CA LEU A 227 -5.28 -14.33 -19.42
C LEU A 227 -5.24 -14.52 -17.91
N THR A 228 -5.67 -15.69 -17.45
CA THR A 228 -5.44 -16.16 -16.07
C THR A 228 -4.10 -16.86 -16.01
N LEU A 229 -3.23 -16.36 -15.16
CA LEU A 229 -1.88 -16.86 -14.91
C LEU A 229 -1.90 -17.64 -13.59
N ASP A 230 -1.84 -18.96 -13.66
CA ASP A 230 -1.77 -19.84 -12.49
C ASP A 230 -0.31 -20.25 -12.26
N PHE A 231 0.33 -19.60 -11.30
CA PHE A 231 1.74 -19.81 -11.00
C PHE A 231 2.02 -21.09 -10.23
N ALA A 232 1.03 -21.64 -9.54
CA ALA A 232 1.17 -22.94 -8.85
C ALA A 232 1.22 -24.09 -9.85
N SER A 233 0.39 -24.07 -10.89
CA SER A 233 0.39 -25.09 -11.95
C SER A 233 1.29 -24.76 -13.13
N GLY A 234 1.76 -23.51 -13.24
CA GLY A 234 2.52 -23.01 -14.38
C GLY A 234 1.71 -22.86 -15.66
N LYS A 235 0.37 -22.76 -15.59
CA LYS A 235 -0.53 -22.73 -16.75
C LYS A 235 -1.10 -21.35 -17.01
N ILE A 236 -1.35 -21.09 -18.31
CA ILE A 236 -2.13 -19.93 -18.77
C ILE A 236 -3.45 -20.43 -19.32
N THR A 237 -4.55 -19.80 -18.89
CA THR A 237 -5.91 -20.06 -19.38
C THR A 237 -6.62 -18.75 -19.67
N THR A 238 -7.81 -18.79 -20.31
CA THR A 238 -8.65 -17.63 -20.52
C THR A 238 -10.12 -17.99 -20.34
N ASN A 239 -10.91 -17.03 -19.86
CA ASN A 239 -12.37 -17.05 -19.87
C ASN A 239 -12.93 -16.04 -20.86
N THR A 240 -12.10 -15.37 -21.68
CA THR A 240 -12.56 -14.43 -22.70
C THR A 240 -13.28 -15.21 -23.80
N GLU A 241 -14.53 -14.85 -24.03
CA GLU A 241 -15.40 -15.53 -24.99
C GLU A 241 -14.78 -15.56 -26.41
N GLY A 242 -14.89 -16.71 -27.06
CA GLY A 242 -14.37 -16.92 -28.41
C GLY A 242 -12.88 -17.20 -28.51
N TYR A 243 -12.13 -17.12 -27.40
CA TYR A 243 -10.71 -17.45 -27.38
C TYR A 243 -10.44 -18.83 -26.84
N SER A 244 -9.42 -19.47 -27.41
CA SER A 244 -8.75 -20.65 -26.84
C SER A 244 -7.28 -20.31 -26.62
N VAL A 245 -6.79 -20.58 -25.42
CA VAL A 245 -5.42 -20.29 -25.03
C VAL A 245 -4.80 -21.54 -24.42
N ASP A 246 -3.60 -21.89 -24.87
CA ASP A 246 -2.75 -22.92 -24.30
C ASP A 246 -1.35 -22.36 -24.06
N GLY A 247 -0.83 -22.48 -22.85
CA GLY A 247 0.46 -21.89 -22.53
C GLY A 247 0.93 -22.12 -21.09
N THR A 248 2.15 -21.63 -20.86
CA THR A 248 2.85 -21.73 -19.58
C THR A 248 3.27 -20.37 -19.07
N VAL A 249 3.21 -20.21 -17.75
CA VAL A 249 3.72 -19.06 -17.02
C VAL A 249 4.79 -19.49 -16.02
N SER A 250 5.79 -18.66 -15.81
CA SER A 250 6.74 -18.80 -14.71
C SER A 250 7.15 -17.43 -14.18
N PHE A 251 7.64 -17.41 -12.94
CA PHE A 251 8.11 -16.22 -12.27
C PHE A 251 9.53 -16.46 -11.73
N VAL A 252 10.41 -15.49 -11.97
CA VAL A 252 11.78 -15.51 -11.45
C VAL A 252 12.00 -14.22 -10.68
N SER A 253 12.24 -14.35 -9.38
CA SER A 253 12.53 -13.20 -8.52
C SER A 253 13.97 -12.74 -8.74
N GLN A 254 14.18 -11.41 -8.85
CA GLN A 254 15.49 -10.79 -9.10
C GLN A 254 16.25 -11.48 -10.23
N ASP A 255 15.61 -11.64 -11.38
CA ASP A 255 16.09 -12.46 -12.50
C ASP A 255 17.48 -12.00 -13.00
N PRO A 256 18.53 -12.79 -12.81
CA PRO A 256 19.88 -12.41 -13.20
C PRO A 256 20.07 -12.34 -14.71
N THR A 257 19.12 -12.84 -15.50
CA THR A 257 19.16 -12.80 -16.98
C THR A 257 18.50 -11.56 -17.56
N GLN A 258 17.80 -10.77 -16.72
CA GLN A 258 17.11 -9.56 -17.09
C GLN A 258 17.73 -8.35 -16.41
N MET A 259 17.61 -7.19 -17.08
CA MET A 259 18.08 -5.91 -16.54
C MET A 259 17.01 -4.85 -16.77
N LEU A 260 16.71 -4.07 -15.74
CA LEU A 260 15.89 -2.85 -15.83
C LEU A 260 16.65 -1.71 -15.13
N GLY A 261 17.24 -0.82 -15.94
CA GLY A 261 18.23 0.12 -15.45
C GLY A 261 19.49 -0.61 -14.94
N SER A 262 19.81 -0.45 -13.64
CA SER A 262 20.96 -1.09 -12.97
C SER A 262 20.58 -2.28 -12.10
N LYS A 263 19.32 -2.74 -12.14
CA LYS A 263 18.78 -3.78 -11.25
C LYS A 263 18.34 -5.02 -12.03
N HIS A 264 18.36 -6.16 -11.34
CA HIS A 264 17.74 -7.40 -11.79
C HIS A 264 16.28 -7.39 -11.30
N PRO A 265 15.28 -7.21 -12.21
CA PRO A 265 13.88 -7.14 -11.82
C PRO A 265 13.31 -8.53 -11.51
N ASP A 266 12.22 -8.57 -10.75
CA ASP A 266 11.33 -9.71 -10.78
C ASP A 266 10.72 -9.82 -12.19
N THR A 267 10.68 -11.05 -12.75
CA THR A 267 10.29 -11.27 -14.15
C THR A 267 9.22 -12.34 -14.26
N VAL A 268 8.16 -12.05 -15.01
CA VAL A 268 7.15 -13.02 -15.45
C VAL A 268 7.44 -13.43 -16.89
N TYR A 269 7.56 -14.72 -17.14
CA TYR A 269 7.69 -15.31 -18.47
C TYR A 269 6.36 -15.90 -18.91
N LEU A 270 5.88 -15.47 -20.07
CA LEU A 270 4.66 -15.98 -20.71
C LEU A 270 5.02 -16.65 -22.03
N LYS A 271 4.65 -17.93 -22.18
CA LYS A 271 4.74 -18.64 -23.44
C LYS A 271 3.39 -19.27 -23.74
N PHE A 272 2.70 -18.77 -24.77
CA PHE A 272 1.34 -19.23 -25.07
C PHE A 272 0.98 -19.09 -26.54
N THR A 273 0.02 -19.89 -26.99
CA THR A 273 -0.67 -19.74 -28.26
C THR A 273 -2.14 -19.40 -27.99
N ALA A 274 -2.61 -18.34 -28.63
CA ALA A 274 -4.00 -17.89 -28.52
C ALA A 274 -4.65 -17.91 -29.91
N THR A 275 -5.88 -18.45 -29.97
CA THR A 275 -6.67 -18.53 -31.20
C THR A 275 -8.06 -17.96 -30.98
N ASN A 276 -8.59 -17.25 -31.99
CA ASN A 276 -9.99 -16.85 -32.08
C ASN A 276 -10.39 -16.91 -33.58
N SER A 277 -11.17 -17.90 -33.95
CA SER A 277 -11.52 -18.13 -35.37
C SER A 277 -12.44 -17.04 -35.96
N THR A 278 -13.28 -16.42 -35.12
CA THR A 278 -14.19 -15.33 -35.55
C THR A 278 -13.41 -14.06 -35.89
N LEU A 279 -12.34 -13.77 -35.12
CA LEU A 279 -11.51 -12.59 -35.33
C LEU A 279 -10.29 -12.89 -36.23
N GLY A 280 -10.10 -14.15 -36.64
CA GLY A 280 -8.92 -14.55 -37.44
C GLY A 280 -7.60 -14.44 -36.67
N ILE A 281 -7.65 -14.59 -35.35
CA ILE A 281 -6.46 -14.54 -34.47
C ILE A 281 -5.87 -15.94 -34.35
N ASN A 282 -4.55 -16.02 -34.60
CA ASN A 282 -3.73 -17.20 -34.31
C ASN A 282 -2.30 -16.70 -34.00
N GLU A 283 -2.02 -16.41 -32.75
CA GLU A 283 -0.77 -15.82 -32.33
C GLU A 283 -0.07 -16.69 -31.28
N THR A 284 1.24 -16.89 -31.47
CA THR A 284 2.12 -17.46 -30.44
C THR A 284 3.00 -16.36 -29.86
N LYS A 285 3.05 -16.30 -28.54
CA LYS A 285 3.84 -15.32 -27.78
C LYS A 285 4.86 -16.02 -26.89
N ASN A 286 6.04 -15.41 -26.82
CA ASN A 286 7.10 -15.78 -25.87
C ASN A 286 7.70 -14.46 -25.38
N VAL A 287 7.30 -14.03 -24.18
CA VAL A 287 7.63 -12.70 -23.67
C VAL A 287 8.14 -12.76 -22.24
N ALA A 288 9.09 -11.90 -21.92
CA ALA A 288 9.53 -11.59 -20.57
C ALA A 288 8.95 -10.22 -20.18
N LEU A 289 8.29 -10.16 -19.03
CA LEU A 289 7.70 -8.97 -18.45
C LEU A 289 8.44 -8.67 -17.15
N ASN A 290 9.13 -7.55 -17.09
CA ASN A 290 9.95 -7.11 -15.97
C ASN A 290 9.16 -6.19 -15.05
N VAL A 291 9.16 -6.43 -13.75
CA VAL A 291 8.48 -5.55 -12.78
C VAL A 291 9.08 -4.14 -12.86
N LYS A 292 8.21 -3.15 -13.04
CA LYS A 292 8.55 -1.74 -13.02
C LYS A 292 8.29 -1.12 -11.65
N TYR A 293 7.11 -1.37 -11.08
CA TYR A 293 6.70 -0.98 -9.72
C TYR A 293 5.44 -1.72 -9.28
N ARG A 294 5.25 -1.85 -7.97
CA ARG A 294 4.09 -2.57 -7.40
C ARG A 294 2.79 -1.77 -7.46
N GLY A 295 2.86 -0.46 -7.39
CA GLY A 295 1.71 0.44 -7.54
C GLY A 295 0.81 0.57 -6.32
N VAL A 296 1.28 0.16 -5.14
CA VAL A 296 0.54 0.30 -3.89
C VAL A 296 0.70 1.73 -3.35
N VAL A 297 -0.43 2.30 -2.96
CA VAL A 297 -0.49 3.64 -2.36
C VAL A 297 -1.26 3.57 -1.04
N PRO A 298 -0.98 4.46 -0.07
CA PRO A 298 -1.78 4.58 1.15
C PRO A 298 -3.23 4.91 0.83
N GLU A 299 -4.15 4.14 1.40
CA GLU A 299 -5.59 4.29 1.18
C GLU A 299 -6.32 4.54 2.50
N THR A 300 -7.45 5.23 2.41
CA THR A 300 -8.48 5.32 3.44
C THR A 300 -9.84 5.09 2.80
N PHE A 301 -10.84 4.75 3.59
CA PHE A 301 -12.21 4.67 3.09
C PHE A 301 -13.13 5.63 3.85
N GLU A 302 -14.31 5.86 3.30
CA GLU A 302 -15.38 6.61 3.93
C GLU A 302 -16.58 5.69 4.11
N VAL A 303 -17.39 5.97 5.13
CA VAL A 303 -18.61 5.22 5.44
C VAL A 303 -19.85 6.11 5.31
N THR A 304 -20.98 5.48 5.04
CA THR A 304 -22.32 6.05 5.19
C THR A 304 -23.12 5.18 6.15
N GLU A 305 -24.01 5.82 6.93
CA GLU A 305 -25.01 5.12 7.76
C GLU A 305 -26.25 4.82 6.90
N GLU A 306 -26.90 3.67 7.15
CA GLU A 306 -28.19 3.33 6.55
C GLU A 306 -29.31 4.26 7.02
#